data_ab9b17c30f9090784f04c2bdd986d466
#
_entry.id   ab9b17c30f9090784f04c2bdd986d466
#
_cell.length_a   1.000
_cell.length_b   1.000
_cell.length_c   1.000
_cell.angle_alpha   90.00
_cell.angle_beta   90.00
_cell.angle_gamma   90.00
#
_symmetry.space_group_name_H-M   'P 1'
#
loop_
_entity.id
_entity.type
_entity.pdbx_description
1 polymer ?
#
loop_
_entity_poly.entity_id
_entity_poly.type
_entity_poly.pdbx_seq_one_letter_code
_entity_poly.pdbx_strand_id
1 'polypeptide(L)'
;MAEQYSLFSTVYDMFMDNVPYIEWADSIEQSLKKHGINDGIVLDLGCGTGTLTKMLSDKGYDMIGVDSSEEMLSIAREKDENTLFLCQDISEFELYGTVRAVISTCDTLNYILDEEELVNTFKLVNNYLEPDGIFVFDMNAPEKYEEVLSDNVFAENRDEASFIWDNFYDEDEHINEYVLTLFMKDDKSGLYKKHEEYHYQRNYSRDEIKGLLDRAGLEIIENFEKDLRMYYTVKVKEGCKLGNIG
;
A
#
# COMPACT_ATOMS: atom_id res chain seq x y z
N MET A 1 -12.47 7.39 1.39
CA MET A 1 -11.04 7.23 1.74
C MET A 1 -10.28 8.56 1.94
N ALA A 2 -10.64 9.66 1.28
CA ALA A 2 -9.90 10.95 1.36
C ALA A 2 -9.82 11.63 2.74
N GLU A 3 -10.63 11.24 3.73
CA GLU A 3 -10.53 11.77 5.11
C GLU A 3 -9.59 10.94 6.01
N GLN A 4 -9.17 9.77 5.58
CA GLN A 4 -8.17 8.94 6.25
C GLN A 4 -6.79 9.52 5.95
N TYR A 5 -5.92 9.63 6.93
CA TYR A 5 -4.56 10.19 6.83
C TYR A 5 -4.44 11.73 6.70
N SER A 6 -5.49 12.51 7.01
CA SER A 6 -5.43 13.96 6.84
C SER A 6 -4.41 14.66 7.76
N LEU A 7 -4.34 14.26 9.03
CA LEU A 7 -3.39 14.81 10.00
C LEU A 7 -2.31 13.80 10.40
N PHE A 8 -2.61 12.51 10.33
CA PHE A 8 -1.63 11.47 10.56
C PHE A 8 -0.46 11.57 9.57
N SER A 9 -0.71 12.02 8.33
CA SER A 9 0.35 12.24 7.33
C SER A 9 1.54 13.03 7.88
N THR A 10 1.29 14.07 8.70
CA THR A 10 2.35 14.95 9.25
C THR A 10 3.26 14.27 10.26
N VAL A 11 2.81 13.21 10.90
CA VAL A 11 3.56 12.42 11.90
C VAL A 11 3.78 10.97 11.46
N TYR A 12 3.27 10.60 10.28
CA TYR A 12 3.33 9.26 9.75
C TYR A 12 4.76 8.72 9.71
N ASP A 13 5.67 9.43 9.07
CA ASP A 13 7.06 8.99 8.95
C ASP A 13 7.76 8.86 10.31
N MET A 14 7.38 9.67 11.30
CA MET A 14 7.90 9.57 12.66
C MET A 14 7.54 8.22 13.30
N PHE A 15 6.28 7.78 13.15
CA PHE A 15 5.81 6.52 13.74
C PHE A 15 6.17 5.29 12.88
N MET A 16 6.58 5.51 11.64
CA MET A 16 7.00 4.45 10.71
C MET A 16 8.52 4.25 10.65
N ASP A 17 9.29 4.86 11.56
CA ASP A 17 10.76 4.77 11.59
C ASP A 17 11.29 3.37 11.95
N ASN A 18 10.44 2.52 12.54
CA ASN A 18 10.73 1.11 12.85
C ASN A 18 10.38 0.16 11.67
N VAL A 19 9.76 0.67 10.60
CA VAL A 19 9.45 -0.13 9.41
C VAL A 19 10.71 -0.36 8.60
N PRO A 20 11.00 -1.60 8.18
CA PRO A 20 12.25 -1.93 7.49
C PRO A 20 12.20 -1.54 6.01
N TYR A 21 11.96 -0.26 5.70
CA TYR A 21 11.85 0.24 4.32
C TYR A 21 13.05 -0.08 3.43
N ILE A 22 14.27 -0.05 4.00
CA ILE A 22 15.49 -0.39 3.27
C ILE A 22 15.45 -1.85 2.82
N GLU A 23 15.09 -2.76 3.73
CA GLU A 23 14.98 -4.20 3.42
C GLU A 23 13.88 -4.46 2.38
N TRP A 24 12.77 -3.72 2.46
CA TRP A 24 11.69 -3.83 1.48
C TRP A 24 12.11 -3.31 0.11
N ALA A 25 12.74 -2.13 0.04
CA ALA A 25 13.26 -1.59 -1.21
C ALA A 25 14.27 -2.54 -1.87
N ASP A 26 15.17 -3.15 -1.07
CA ASP A 26 16.15 -4.13 -1.56
C ASP A 26 15.48 -5.42 -2.05
N SER A 27 14.46 -5.91 -1.34
CA SER A 27 13.71 -7.10 -1.72
C SER A 27 12.91 -6.89 -3.00
N ILE A 28 12.25 -5.74 -3.13
CA ILE A 28 11.52 -5.37 -4.36
C ILE A 28 12.49 -5.26 -5.52
N GLU A 29 13.61 -4.53 -5.36
CA GLU A 29 14.63 -4.41 -6.40
C GLU A 29 15.17 -5.78 -6.84
N GLN A 30 15.42 -6.68 -5.90
CA GLN A 30 15.84 -8.05 -6.23
C GLN A 30 14.77 -8.80 -7.03
N SER A 31 13.49 -8.66 -6.66
CA SER A 31 12.38 -9.26 -7.42
C SER A 31 12.30 -8.67 -8.83
N LEU A 32 12.38 -7.35 -8.98
CA LEU A 32 12.39 -6.68 -10.29
C LEU A 32 13.53 -7.19 -11.17
N LYS A 33 14.76 -7.19 -10.66
CA LYS A 33 15.95 -7.66 -11.38
C LYS A 33 15.87 -9.14 -11.76
N LYS A 34 15.35 -9.99 -10.88
CA LYS A 34 15.15 -11.43 -11.13
C LYS A 34 14.24 -11.67 -12.33
N HIS A 35 13.25 -10.77 -12.53
CA HIS A 35 12.32 -10.84 -13.65
C HIS A 35 12.74 -9.94 -14.84
N GLY A 36 14.02 -9.52 -14.89
CA GLY A 36 14.59 -8.78 -16.02
C GLY A 36 14.22 -7.30 -16.08
N ILE A 37 13.64 -6.75 -15.01
CA ILE A 37 13.28 -5.33 -14.90
C ILE A 37 14.39 -4.59 -14.19
N ASN A 38 15.26 -3.95 -15.00
CA ASN A 38 16.43 -3.23 -14.49
C ASN A 38 16.27 -1.71 -14.63
N ASP A 39 15.26 -1.28 -15.38
CA ASP A 39 14.93 0.11 -15.70
C ASP A 39 13.46 0.22 -16.12
N GLY A 40 13.03 1.42 -16.47
CA GLY A 40 11.68 1.73 -16.93
C GLY A 40 10.75 2.16 -15.81
N ILE A 41 9.50 2.38 -16.18
CA ILE A 41 8.49 2.93 -15.27
C ILE A 41 8.02 1.86 -14.28
N VAL A 42 8.06 2.21 -12.99
CA VAL A 42 7.48 1.41 -11.89
C VAL A 42 6.40 2.23 -11.20
N LEU A 43 5.20 1.67 -11.13
CA LEU A 43 4.06 2.27 -10.46
C LEU A 43 4.00 1.80 -9.01
N ASP A 44 3.87 2.75 -8.07
CA ASP A 44 3.66 2.49 -6.64
C ASP A 44 2.21 2.86 -6.28
N LEU A 45 1.38 1.83 -6.03
CA LEU A 45 -0.04 1.98 -5.67
C LEU A 45 -0.21 2.05 -4.16
N GLY A 46 -0.74 3.17 -3.67
CA GLY A 46 -0.80 3.51 -2.26
C GLY A 46 0.57 3.95 -1.74
N CYS A 47 1.22 4.87 -2.47
CA CYS A 47 2.59 5.29 -2.20
C CYS A 47 2.74 6.09 -0.89
N GLY A 48 1.65 6.59 -0.30
CA GLY A 48 1.64 7.38 0.93
C GLY A 48 2.56 8.59 0.85
N THR A 49 3.43 8.73 1.84
CA THR A 49 4.44 9.81 1.90
C THR A 49 5.64 9.59 0.96
N GLY A 50 5.59 8.60 0.06
CA GLY A 50 6.58 8.36 -0.98
C GLY A 50 7.93 7.84 -0.50
N THR A 51 8.04 7.34 0.72
CA THR A 51 9.34 6.88 1.27
C THR A 51 9.92 5.74 0.45
N LEU A 52 9.12 4.69 0.16
CA LEU A 52 9.56 3.56 -0.67
C LEU A 52 9.75 3.97 -2.14
N THR A 53 8.82 4.77 -2.67
CA THR A 53 8.90 5.35 -4.02
C THR A 53 10.25 6.06 -4.22
N LYS A 54 10.63 6.94 -3.27
CA LYS A 54 11.92 7.65 -3.32
C LYS A 54 13.11 6.72 -3.29
N MET A 55 13.09 5.68 -2.44
CA MET A 55 14.18 4.70 -2.35
C MET A 55 14.38 3.95 -3.67
N LEU A 56 13.30 3.61 -4.38
CA LEU A 56 13.38 2.95 -5.68
C LEU A 56 13.79 3.94 -6.79
N SER A 57 13.35 5.19 -6.74
CA SER A 57 13.83 6.28 -7.60
C SER A 57 15.34 6.45 -7.47
N ASP A 58 15.89 6.47 -6.24
CA ASP A 58 17.33 6.55 -5.98
C ASP A 58 18.12 5.33 -6.50
N LYS A 59 17.47 4.19 -6.68
CA LYS A 59 18.04 3.00 -7.31
C LYS A 59 17.99 3.04 -8.85
N GLY A 60 17.37 4.08 -9.43
CA GLY A 60 17.39 4.37 -10.88
C GLY A 60 16.12 3.94 -11.62
N TYR A 61 15.04 3.58 -10.92
CA TYR A 61 13.74 3.35 -11.55
C TYR A 61 13.01 4.67 -11.81
N ASP A 62 12.25 4.75 -12.90
CA ASP A 62 11.37 5.87 -13.20
C ASP A 62 10.04 5.63 -12.47
N MET A 63 9.83 6.33 -11.35
CA MET A 63 8.71 6.05 -10.46
C MET A 63 7.49 6.91 -10.76
N ILE A 64 6.30 6.29 -10.67
CA ILE A 64 5.01 6.97 -10.56
C ILE A 64 4.39 6.53 -9.23
N GLY A 65 4.01 7.49 -8.38
CA GLY A 65 3.27 7.21 -7.15
C GLY A 65 1.78 7.56 -7.31
N VAL A 66 0.91 6.68 -6.84
CA VAL A 66 -0.54 6.90 -6.75
C VAL A 66 -0.98 6.75 -5.31
N ASP A 67 -1.72 7.73 -4.79
CA ASP A 67 -2.37 7.68 -3.49
C ASP A 67 -3.66 8.52 -3.53
N SER A 68 -4.63 8.19 -2.70
CA SER A 68 -5.89 8.95 -2.62
C SER A 68 -5.79 10.17 -1.70
N SER A 69 -4.77 10.26 -0.84
CA SER A 69 -4.55 11.36 0.10
C SER A 69 -3.63 12.43 -0.49
N GLU A 70 -4.17 13.62 -0.76
CA GLU A 70 -3.37 14.76 -1.22
C GLU A 70 -2.39 15.23 -0.14
N GLU A 71 -2.73 15.04 1.15
CA GLU A 71 -1.86 15.35 2.27
C GLU A 71 -0.61 14.46 2.28
N MET A 72 -0.77 13.15 2.05
CA MET A 72 0.34 12.21 1.89
C MET A 72 1.20 12.59 0.68
N LEU A 73 0.56 12.86 -0.45
CA LEU A 73 1.25 13.24 -1.68
C LEU A 73 1.97 14.58 -1.59
N SER A 74 1.49 15.51 -0.78
CA SER A 74 2.22 16.76 -0.51
C SER A 74 3.59 16.48 0.11
N ILE A 75 3.65 15.57 1.07
CA ILE A 75 4.90 15.14 1.71
C ILE A 75 5.77 14.35 0.73
N ALA A 76 5.17 13.49 -0.09
CA ALA A 76 5.89 12.73 -1.10
C ALA A 76 6.59 13.64 -2.12
N ARG A 77 5.91 14.70 -2.60
CA ARG A 77 6.48 15.70 -3.52
C ARG A 77 7.62 16.51 -2.90
N GLU A 78 7.59 16.74 -1.58
CA GLU A 78 8.71 17.38 -0.87
C GLU A 78 9.95 16.46 -0.79
N LYS A 79 9.74 15.14 -0.70
CA LYS A 79 10.83 14.15 -0.67
C LYS A 79 11.45 13.89 -2.04
N ASP A 80 10.64 13.95 -3.10
CA ASP A 80 11.09 13.72 -4.48
C ASP A 80 10.33 14.58 -5.47
N GLU A 81 10.95 15.70 -5.86
CA GLU A 81 10.39 16.66 -6.82
C GLU A 81 10.37 16.13 -8.27
N ASN A 82 11.08 15.03 -8.56
CA ASN A 82 11.22 14.49 -9.90
C ASN A 82 10.22 13.36 -10.19
N THR A 83 9.71 12.71 -9.16
CA THR A 83 8.70 11.65 -9.29
C THR A 83 7.31 12.23 -9.58
N LEU A 84 6.59 11.62 -10.50
CA LEU A 84 5.19 11.95 -10.77
C LEU A 84 4.29 11.34 -9.70
N PHE A 85 3.61 12.18 -8.91
CA PHE A 85 2.62 11.76 -7.93
C PHE A 85 1.21 12.15 -8.38
N LEU A 86 0.30 11.16 -8.44
CA LEU A 86 -1.09 11.30 -8.88
C LEU A 86 -2.05 11.06 -7.72
N CYS A 87 -2.92 12.03 -7.45
CA CYS A 87 -3.98 11.88 -6.47
C CYS A 87 -5.15 11.13 -7.10
N GLN A 88 -5.19 9.80 -6.92
CA GLN A 88 -6.19 8.90 -7.48
C GLN A 88 -6.50 7.75 -6.53
N ASP A 89 -7.71 7.22 -6.61
CA ASP A 89 -8.06 5.96 -5.96
C ASP A 89 -7.42 4.78 -6.70
N ILE A 90 -6.80 3.86 -5.96
CA ILE A 90 -6.15 2.68 -6.54
C ILE A 90 -7.13 1.70 -7.19
N SER A 91 -8.42 1.79 -6.90
CA SER A 91 -9.47 1.00 -7.55
C SER A 91 -9.95 1.58 -8.88
N GLU A 92 -9.57 2.83 -9.21
CA GLU A 92 -10.01 3.57 -10.40
C GLU A 92 -8.88 4.34 -11.09
N PHE A 93 -7.62 4.02 -10.80
CA PHE A 93 -6.48 4.77 -11.35
C PHE A 93 -6.36 4.67 -12.87
N GLU A 94 -5.89 5.76 -13.47
CA GLU A 94 -5.65 5.88 -14.91
C GLU A 94 -4.21 6.32 -15.19
N LEU A 95 -3.59 5.69 -16.19
CA LEU A 95 -2.26 6.04 -16.70
C LEU A 95 -2.32 6.28 -18.21
N TYR A 96 -1.43 7.11 -18.72
CA TYR A 96 -1.31 7.37 -20.17
C TYR A 96 -0.60 6.26 -20.95
N GLY A 97 0.02 5.30 -20.28
CA GLY A 97 0.79 4.24 -20.93
C GLY A 97 1.00 3.05 -20.01
N THR A 98 1.74 2.07 -20.47
CA THR A 98 2.08 0.87 -19.73
C THR A 98 3.31 1.08 -18.84
N VAL A 99 3.45 0.21 -17.84
CA VAL A 99 4.54 0.21 -16.86
C VAL A 99 5.24 -1.14 -16.83
N ARG A 100 6.53 -1.15 -16.51
CA ARG A 100 7.35 -2.38 -16.39
C ARG A 100 6.99 -3.17 -15.14
N ALA A 101 6.65 -2.48 -14.08
CA ALA A 101 6.20 -3.11 -12.85
C ALA A 101 5.17 -2.26 -12.12
N VAL A 102 4.39 -2.93 -11.31
CA VAL A 102 3.55 -2.32 -10.27
C VAL A 102 4.00 -2.84 -8.93
N ILE A 103 4.02 -1.99 -7.92
CA ILE A 103 4.21 -2.37 -6.52
C ILE A 103 3.05 -1.83 -5.68
N SER A 104 2.72 -2.52 -4.59
CA SER A 104 1.78 -2.04 -3.57
C SER A 104 2.16 -2.66 -2.23
N THR A 105 2.56 -1.84 -1.27
CA THR A 105 3.12 -2.30 -0.01
C THR A 105 2.42 -1.69 1.20
N CYS A 106 2.82 -2.09 2.39
CA CYS A 106 2.25 -1.61 3.65
C CYS A 106 0.75 -1.88 3.78
N ASP A 107 0.31 -3.11 3.42
CA ASP A 107 -1.09 -3.53 3.53
C ASP A 107 -2.12 -2.60 2.85
N THR A 108 -1.67 -1.81 1.88
CA THR A 108 -2.54 -0.89 1.12
C THR A 108 -3.78 -1.60 0.56
N LEU A 109 -3.61 -2.80 -0.01
CA LEU A 109 -4.72 -3.55 -0.61
C LEU A 109 -5.75 -4.05 0.42
N ASN A 110 -5.39 -4.16 1.69
CA ASN A 110 -6.34 -4.51 2.74
C ASN A 110 -7.38 -3.41 3.02
N TYR A 111 -7.12 -2.16 2.59
CA TYR A 111 -8.09 -1.06 2.67
C TYR A 111 -9.23 -1.16 1.64
N ILE A 112 -9.10 -2.00 0.63
CA ILE A 112 -10.17 -2.30 -0.31
C ILE A 112 -11.07 -3.36 0.35
N LEU A 113 -12.27 -2.96 0.77
CA LEU A 113 -13.17 -3.83 1.53
C LEU A 113 -14.05 -4.71 0.62
N ASP A 114 -14.35 -4.23 -0.58
CA ASP A 114 -15.19 -4.93 -1.55
C ASP A 114 -14.34 -5.77 -2.53
N GLU A 115 -14.75 -7.02 -2.73
CA GLU A 115 -14.03 -7.94 -3.63
C GLU A 115 -14.05 -7.51 -5.09
N GLU A 116 -15.14 -6.91 -5.55
CA GLU A 116 -15.26 -6.46 -6.94
C GLU A 116 -14.35 -5.24 -7.18
N GLU A 117 -14.20 -4.36 -6.18
CA GLU A 117 -13.23 -3.26 -6.23
C GLU A 117 -11.79 -3.79 -6.28
N LEU A 118 -11.46 -4.80 -5.46
CA LEU A 118 -10.13 -5.42 -5.49
C LEU A 118 -9.86 -6.13 -6.82
N VAL A 119 -10.86 -6.84 -7.38
CA VAL A 119 -10.75 -7.42 -8.74
C VAL A 119 -10.58 -6.32 -9.78
N ASN A 120 -11.27 -5.18 -9.64
CA ASN A 120 -11.11 -4.07 -10.56
C ASN A 120 -9.69 -3.47 -10.48
N THR A 121 -9.15 -3.28 -9.28
CA THR A 121 -7.75 -2.88 -9.05
C THR A 121 -6.80 -3.83 -9.77
N PHE A 122 -6.95 -5.14 -9.60
CA PHE A 122 -6.14 -6.14 -10.27
C PHE A 122 -6.30 -6.15 -11.79
N LYS A 123 -7.50 -5.85 -12.32
CA LYS A 123 -7.72 -5.67 -13.76
C LYS A 123 -7.02 -4.44 -14.30
N LEU A 124 -7.02 -3.33 -13.56
CA LEU A 124 -6.27 -2.14 -13.94
C LEU A 124 -4.77 -2.42 -13.95
N VAL A 125 -4.25 -3.14 -12.94
CA VAL A 125 -2.86 -3.63 -12.94
C VAL A 125 -2.59 -4.47 -14.19
N ASN A 126 -3.43 -5.46 -14.52
CA ASN A 126 -3.31 -6.25 -15.75
C ASN A 126 -3.28 -5.35 -16.99
N ASN A 127 -4.18 -4.36 -17.05
CA ASN A 127 -4.29 -3.45 -18.21
C ASN A 127 -3.03 -2.62 -18.43
N TYR A 128 -2.41 -2.11 -17.33
CA TYR A 128 -1.25 -1.22 -17.43
C TYR A 128 0.10 -1.93 -17.40
N LEU A 129 0.21 -3.16 -16.91
CA LEU A 129 1.46 -3.92 -16.98
C LEU A 129 1.88 -4.18 -18.44
N GLU A 130 3.16 -4.05 -18.75
CA GLU A 130 3.73 -4.59 -19.99
C GLU A 130 3.60 -6.12 -20.02
N PRO A 131 3.68 -6.76 -21.23
CA PRO A 131 3.51 -8.22 -21.34
C PRO A 131 4.43 -9.05 -20.43
N ASP A 132 5.67 -8.59 -20.22
CA ASP A 132 6.67 -9.22 -19.34
C ASP A 132 6.79 -8.53 -17.99
N GLY A 133 5.85 -7.66 -17.65
CA GLY A 133 5.81 -6.93 -16.39
C GLY A 133 5.35 -7.79 -15.23
N ILE A 134 5.70 -7.36 -14.02
CA ILE A 134 5.27 -8.01 -12.78
C ILE A 134 4.57 -7.04 -11.85
N PHE A 135 3.71 -7.59 -11.00
CA PHE A 135 3.12 -6.88 -9.87
C PHE A 135 3.62 -7.52 -8.57
N VAL A 136 4.24 -6.73 -7.71
CA VAL A 136 4.74 -7.14 -6.39
C VAL A 136 3.90 -6.44 -5.33
N PHE A 137 3.28 -7.20 -4.44
CA PHE A 137 2.48 -6.61 -3.36
C PHE A 137 2.55 -7.43 -2.09
N ASP A 138 2.14 -6.81 -0.99
CA ASP A 138 1.91 -7.49 0.27
C ASP A 138 0.47 -7.29 0.77
N MET A 139 0.05 -8.19 1.64
CA MET A 139 -1.17 -8.08 2.44
C MET A 139 -0.92 -8.67 3.82
N ASN A 140 -1.63 -8.20 4.81
CA ASN A 140 -1.61 -8.82 6.13
C ASN A 140 -2.16 -10.24 6.06
N ALA A 141 -1.49 -11.18 6.73
CA ALA A 141 -1.99 -12.54 6.89
C ALA A 141 -3.22 -12.56 7.81
N PRO A 142 -4.18 -13.48 7.60
CA PRO A 142 -5.36 -13.61 8.48
C PRO A 142 -5.03 -13.64 9.95
N GLU A 143 -3.98 -14.37 10.31
CA GLU A 143 -3.53 -14.55 11.69
C GLU A 143 -3.13 -13.22 12.36
N LYS A 144 -2.75 -12.20 11.58
CA LYS A 144 -2.47 -10.86 12.11
C LYS A 144 -3.71 -10.20 12.67
N TYR A 145 -4.86 -10.34 11.99
CA TYR A 145 -6.13 -9.78 12.46
C TYR A 145 -6.69 -10.58 13.63
N GLU A 146 -6.64 -11.90 13.55
CA GLU A 146 -7.22 -12.82 14.52
C GLU A 146 -6.44 -12.90 15.83
N GLU A 147 -5.10 -12.88 15.77
CA GLU A 147 -4.23 -13.14 16.92
C GLU A 147 -3.54 -11.88 17.48
N VAL A 148 -3.26 -10.88 16.62
CA VAL A 148 -2.45 -9.72 17.02
C VAL A 148 -3.27 -8.45 17.12
N LEU A 149 -4.02 -8.08 16.09
CA LEU A 149 -4.86 -6.90 16.12
C LEU A 149 -6.11 -7.15 16.96
N SER A 150 -6.96 -8.08 16.56
CA SER A 150 -8.15 -8.50 17.33
C SER A 150 -8.85 -7.30 17.99
N ASP A 151 -9.07 -7.36 19.31
CA ASP A 151 -9.58 -6.26 20.13
C ASP A 151 -8.44 -5.61 20.94
N ASN A 152 -7.21 -5.62 20.43
CA ASN A 152 -6.06 -5.08 21.13
C ASN A 152 -5.88 -3.57 20.90
N VAL A 153 -5.33 -2.92 21.93
CA VAL A 153 -4.98 -1.51 21.92
C VAL A 153 -3.47 -1.38 21.91
N PHE A 154 -2.94 -0.64 20.95
CA PHE A 154 -1.53 -0.27 20.90
C PHE A 154 -1.38 1.22 21.17
N ALA A 155 -0.31 1.61 21.82
CA ALA A 155 -0.03 3.02 22.07
C ALA A 155 1.46 3.28 22.00
N GLU A 156 1.81 4.43 21.47
CA GLU A 156 3.17 4.91 21.45
C GLU A 156 3.22 6.39 21.85
N ASN A 157 4.23 6.75 22.64
CA ASN A 157 4.42 8.10 23.10
C ASN A 157 5.81 8.59 22.68
N ARG A 158 5.84 9.73 21.98
CA ARG A 158 7.05 10.45 21.59
C ARG A 158 6.97 11.90 22.05
N ASP A 159 8.07 12.63 21.91
CA ASP A 159 8.16 14.02 22.43
C ASP A 159 7.18 14.99 21.74
N GLU A 160 6.90 14.77 20.44
CA GLU A 160 6.09 15.67 19.60
C GLU A 160 4.66 15.17 19.41
N ALA A 161 4.45 13.86 19.47
CA ALA A 161 3.14 13.25 19.25
C ALA A 161 3.01 11.92 19.98
N SER A 162 1.77 11.52 20.24
CA SER A 162 1.44 10.18 20.78
C SER A 162 0.25 9.64 20.02
N PHE A 163 0.12 8.32 19.94
CA PHE A 163 -1.09 7.71 19.43
C PHE A 163 -1.62 6.62 20.37
N ILE A 164 -2.92 6.39 20.25
CA ILE A 164 -3.61 5.19 20.72
C ILE A 164 -4.28 4.59 19.49
N TRP A 165 -3.96 3.35 19.21
CA TRP A 165 -4.51 2.57 18.10
C TRP A 165 -5.37 1.47 18.70
N ASP A 166 -6.69 1.66 18.65
CA ASP A 166 -7.71 0.80 19.24
C ASP A 166 -8.36 -0.02 18.12
N ASN A 167 -8.22 -1.35 18.15
CA ASN A 167 -8.71 -2.25 17.13
C ASN A 167 -9.98 -2.95 17.58
N PHE A 168 -10.82 -3.24 16.62
CA PHE A 168 -12.00 -4.08 16.75
C PHE A 168 -12.12 -4.97 15.51
N TYR A 169 -11.92 -6.28 15.68
CA TYR A 169 -12.00 -7.24 14.58
C TYR A 169 -13.34 -7.98 14.59
N ASP A 170 -14.12 -7.80 13.53
CA ASP A 170 -15.36 -8.54 13.26
C ASP A 170 -15.01 -9.83 12.50
N GLU A 171 -15.09 -10.97 13.20
CA GLU A 171 -14.79 -12.30 12.63
C GLU A 171 -15.81 -12.74 11.56
N ASP A 172 -17.07 -12.30 11.64
CA ASP A 172 -18.12 -12.68 10.70
C ASP A 172 -18.00 -11.92 9.37
N GLU A 173 -17.65 -10.64 9.44
CA GLU A 173 -17.46 -9.78 8.26
C GLU A 173 -16.02 -9.77 7.74
N HIS A 174 -15.07 -10.33 8.49
CA HIS A 174 -13.64 -10.31 8.21
C HIS A 174 -13.08 -8.87 8.11
N ILE A 175 -13.60 -7.93 8.86
CA ILE A 175 -13.19 -6.53 8.85
C ILE A 175 -12.56 -6.16 10.19
N ASN A 176 -11.40 -5.54 10.14
CA ASN A 176 -10.80 -4.84 11.27
C ASN A 176 -11.10 -3.35 11.15
N GLU A 177 -11.96 -2.85 12.03
CA GLU A 177 -12.11 -1.42 12.28
C GLU A 177 -11.04 -1.00 13.29
N TYR A 178 -10.37 0.12 13.06
CA TYR A 178 -9.54 0.70 14.10
C TYR A 178 -9.65 2.21 14.18
N VAL A 179 -9.59 2.71 15.40
CA VAL A 179 -9.57 4.14 15.68
C VAL A 179 -8.16 4.54 16.06
N LEU A 180 -7.58 5.41 15.27
CA LEU A 180 -6.29 6.01 15.55
C LEU A 180 -6.51 7.37 16.22
N THR A 181 -6.34 7.41 17.57
CA THR A 181 -6.37 8.66 18.32
C THR A 181 -4.97 9.24 18.40
N LEU A 182 -4.79 10.41 17.81
CA LEU A 182 -3.53 11.15 17.78
C LEU A 182 -3.56 12.32 18.77
N PHE A 183 -2.47 12.53 19.49
CA PHE A 183 -2.23 13.70 20.30
C PHE A 183 -0.98 14.40 19.77
N MET A 184 -1.19 15.53 19.10
CA MET A 184 -0.11 16.28 18.45
C MET A 184 0.19 17.54 19.26
N LYS A 185 1.46 17.74 19.62
CA LYS A 185 1.93 18.90 20.37
C LYS A 185 1.92 20.14 19.51
N ASP A 186 1.30 21.19 19.99
CA ASP A 186 1.37 22.52 19.39
C ASP A 186 2.58 23.27 19.97
N ASP A 187 3.59 23.51 19.16
CA ASP A 187 4.86 24.13 19.59
C ASP A 187 4.70 25.52 20.19
N LYS A 188 3.64 26.24 19.84
CA LYS A 188 3.40 27.61 20.29
C LYS A 188 2.75 27.64 21.68
N SER A 189 1.81 26.75 21.92
CA SER A 189 1.06 26.71 23.18
C SER A 189 1.60 25.68 24.17
N GLY A 190 2.33 24.68 23.70
CA GLY A 190 2.75 23.50 24.47
C GLY A 190 1.61 22.57 24.84
N LEU A 191 0.39 22.81 24.30
CA LEU A 191 -0.78 21.96 24.48
C LEU A 191 -0.83 20.87 23.42
N TYR A 192 -1.60 19.82 23.68
CA TYR A 192 -1.85 18.75 22.72
C TYR A 192 -3.21 18.92 22.09
N LYS A 193 -3.26 18.77 20.77
CA LYS A 193 -4.50 18.65 20.00
C LYS A 193 -4.80 17.17 19.79
N LYS A 194 -6.02 16.76 20.11
CA LYS A 194 -6.53 15.42 19.84
C LYS A 194 -7.18 15.38 18.46
N HIS A 195 -6.86 14.33 17.70
CA HIS A 195 -7.52 13.97 16.44
C HIS A 195 -7.87 12.50 16.47
N GLU A 196 -8.91 12.10 15.76
CA GLU A 196 -9.31 10.70 15.60
C GLU A 196 -9.50 10.42 14.11
N GLU A 197 -8.91 9.34 13.65
CA GLU A 197 -9.09 8.80 12.31
C GLU A 197 -9.64 7.38 12.42
N TYR A 198 -10.58 7.05 11.53
CA TYR A 198 -11.25 5.75 11.48
C TYR A 198 -10.77 5.02 10.24
N HIS A 199 -10.28 3.81 10.42
CA HIS A 199 -9.75 2.98 9.37
C HIS A 199 -10.44 1.64 9.36
N TYR A 200 -10.57 1.08 8.17
CA TYR A 200 -11.16 -0.23 7.95
C TYR A 200 -10.24 -1.02 7.05
N GLN A 201 -9.93 -2.24 7.45
CA GLN A 201 -9.15 -3.18 6.65
C GLN A 201 -9.88 -4.51 6.59
N ARG A 202 -9.87 -5.15 5.41
CA ARG A 202 -10.40 -6.47 5.24
C ARG A 202 -9.31 -7.52 5.34
N ASN A 203 -9.60 -8.57 6.11
CA ASN A 203 -8.83 -9.80 6.17
C ASN A 203 -9.21 -10.66 4.95
N TYR A 204 -8.26 -10.82 4.03
CA TYR A 204 -8.40 -11.70 2.89
C TYR A 204 -7.64 -13.00 3.12
N SER A 205 -8.30 -14.14 2.96
CA SER A 205 -7.63 -15.43 2.99
C SER A 205 -6.76 -15.65 1.74
N ARG A 206 -5.82 -16.56 1.83
CA ARG A 206 -4.91 -16.92 0.73
C ARG A 206 -5.64 -17.44 -0.51
N ASP A 207 -6.72 -18.19 -0.30
CA ASP A 207 -7.55 -18.74 -1.40
C ASP A 207 -8.41 -17.65 -2.05
N GLU A 208 -8.94 -16.71 -1.28
CA GLU A 208 -9.64 -15.53 -1.82
C GLU A 208 -8.71 -14.71 -2.71
N ILE A 209 -7.53 -14.30 -2.22
CA ILE A 209 -6.56 -13.54 -3.01
C ILE A 209 -6.25 -14.25 -4.32
N LYS A 210 -5.99 -15.56 -4.29
CA LYS A 210 -5.74 -16.34 -5.49
C LYS A 210 -6.92 -16.32 -6.45
N GLY A 211 -8.15 -16.49 -5.93
CA GLY A 211 -9.37 -16.44 -6.73
C GLY A 211 -9.59 -15.07 -7.38
N LEU A 212 -9.34 -13.98 -6.64
CA LEU A 212 -9.49 -12.61 -7.14
C LEU A 212 -8.46 -12.27 -8.23
N LEU A 213 -7.19 -12.70 -8.04
CA LEU A 213 -6.15 -12.59 -9.08
C LEU A 213 -6.53 -13.37 -10.34
N ASP A 214 -7.05 -14.61 -10.17
CA ASP A 214 -7.51 -15.44 -11.28
C ASP A 214 -8.61 -14.74 -12.11
N ARG A 215 -9.57 -14.10 -11.44
CA ARG A 215 -10.65 -13.33 -12.08
C ARG A 215 -10.14 -12.11 -12.84
N ALA A 216 -9.02 -11.56 -12.43
CA ALA A 216 -8.36 -10.43 -13.09
C ALA A 216 -7.37 -10.84 -14.19
N GLY A 217 -7.21 -12.14 -14.48
CA GLY A 217 -6.26 -12.66 -15.46
C GLY A 217 -4.80 -12.55 -15.03
N LEU A 218 -4.55 -12.56 -13.72
CA LEU A 218 -3.22 -12.58 -13.12
C LEU A 218 -2.91 -13.96 -12.53
N GLU A 219 -1.63 -14.33 -12.49
CA GLU A 219 -1.17 -15.57 -11.86
C GLU A 219 -0.01 -15.32 -10.90
N ILE A 220 -0.05 -16.02 -9.76
CA ILE A 220 1.02 -15.96 -8.78
C ILE A 220 2.21 -16.74 -9.32
N ILE A 221 3.37 -16.10 -9.44
CA ILE A 221 4.63 -16.72 -9.83
C ILE A 221 5.55 -16.96 -8.64
N GLU A 222 5.45 -16.14 -7.60
CA GLU A 222 6.15 -16.32 -6.33
C GLU A 222 5.26 -15.82 -5.18
N ASN A 223 5.33 -16.51 -4.05
CA ASN A 223 4.78 -16.05 -2.79
C ASN A 223 5.58 -16.58 -1.61
N PHE A 224 5.61 -15.81 -0.55
CA PHE A 224 6.15 -16.22 0.75
C PHE A 224 5.47 -15.46 1.87
N GLU A 225 5.65 -15.90 3.09
CA GLU A 225 5.13 -15.25 4.28
C GLU A 225 6.26 -14.96 5.27
N LYS A 226 6.20 -13.79 5.87
CA LYS A 226 7.12 -13.37 6.91
C LYS A 226 6.42 -12.36 7.82
N ASP A 227 6.58 -12.51 9.13
CA ASP A 227 6.10 -11.58 10.16
C ASP A 227 4.59 -11.27 10.01
N LEU A 228 3.76 -12.33 9.83
CA LEU A 228 2.32 -12.27 9.63
C LEU A 228 1.91 -11.39 8.44
N ARG A 229 2.72 -11.37 7.39
CA ARG A 229 2.49 -10.68 6.14
C ARG A 229 2.73 -11.63 4.98
N MET A 230 1.81 -11.63 4.03
CA MET A 230 1.86 -12.39 2.79
C MET A 230 2.43 -11.51 1.68
N TYR A 231 3.45 -11.99 0.99
CA TYR A 231 4.09 -11.31 -0.12
C TYR A 231 3.83 -12.09 -1.41
N TYR A 232 3.49 -11.37 -2.47
CA TYR A 232 3.15 -11.94 -3.76
C TYR A 232 3.93 -11.27 -4.88
N THR A 233 4.39 -12.07 -5.82
CA THR A 233 4.81 -11.62 -7.15
C THR A 233 3.91 -12.28 -8.17
N VAL A 234 3.24 -11.48 -8.98
CA VAL A 234 2.29 -11.97 -9.97
C VAL A 234 2.60 -11.40 -11.34
N LYS A 235 2.14 -12.06 -12.38
CA LYS A 235 2.20 -11.60 -13.76
C LYS A 235 0.88 -11.81 -14.47
N VAL A 236 0.75 -11.23 -15.65
CA VAL A 236 -0.41 -11.48 -16.52
C VAL A 236 -0.36 -12.93 -17.01
N LYS A 237 -1.47 -13.66 -16.90
CA LYS A 237 -1.62 -15.01 -17.48
C LYS A 237 -1.50 -14.96 -18.99
N GLU A 238 -0.92 -16.01 -19.57
CA GLU A 238 -0.83 -16.16 -21.01
C GLU A 238 -2.23 -16.08 -21.66
N GLY A 239 -2.39 -15.20 -22.63
CA GLY A 239 -3.65 -14.96 -23.33
C GLY A 239 -4.70 -14.15 -22.56
N CYS A 240 -4.43 -13.70 -21.34
CA CYS A 240 -5.34 -12.93 -20.49
C CYS A 240 -5.01 -11.43 -20.41
N LYS A 241 -4.07 -10.93 -21.24
CA LYS A 241 -3.76 -9.49 -21.30
C LYS A 241 -5.00 -8.71 -21.71
N LEU A 242 -5.45 -7.82 -20.85
CA LEU A 242 -6.52 -6.90 -21.18
C LEU A 242 -5.98 -5.87 -22.19
N GLY A 243 -6.71 -5.61 -23.24
CA GLY A 243 -6.39 -4.50 -24.15
C GLY A 243 -6.82 -3.19 -23.50
N ASN A 244 -6.17 -2.09 -23.87
CA ASN A 244 -6.45 -0.76 -23.32
C ASN A 244 -7.95 -0.57 -23.06
N ILE A 245 -8.32 -0.54 -21.79
CA ILE A 245 -9.62 -0.07 -21.32
C ILE A 245 -9.44 1.46 -21.26
N GLY A 246 -9.69 2.11 -22.39
CA GLY A 246 -9.67 3.55 -22.55
C GLY A 246 -11.03 4.03 -22.96
#